data_a29e2d1fe869c5a014638b922649b378
#
_entry.id   a29e2d1fe869c5a014638b922649b378
#
_cell.length_a   1.000
_cell.length_b   1.000
_cell.length_c   1.000
_cell.angle_alpha   90.00
_cell.angle_beta   90.00
_cell.angle_gamma   90.00
#
_symmetry.space_group_name_H-M   'P 1'
#
loop_
_entity.id
_entity.type
_entity.pdbx_description
1 polymer ?
#
loop_
_entity_poly.entity_id
_entity_poly.type
_entity_poly.pdbx_seq_one_letter_code
_entity_poly.pdbx_strand_id
1 'polypeptide(L)'
;MVKYILQLFLLLLFNSSYSQVVLTGHIEEEGSGERLPYSNVYVSELEIGSSANENGYFTLVGEIKSGMTLRASYVGYKTQNIILTDDMLNGNLVISLTALTSTLNEVVVSTESSKFLQASAEISNHRMSVQQISLMPSIGEVDIFRSLQLLPGVSATNENSSGLYVRGGQPQENLVLLDGIKVYNVDHFFGFFSAFNANAIKSVDLYKGAFPSKYGGRLSSVIDLTGKVGSFNEVKGGLNVNLLSASGSIEIPFLDKFSFFATGRRSFTDILQTSFFEKIYDQFDPDDDIENLDPWVPNFNFFDLNAKLSYKPTRDDLITFSFYSGEDNLVETSDTRRFQYPNFGDIDEIEIRGDLDRISRWGNNGYSFKWSRQWNPKFFNSLNVSYSQYYNYQ
;
A
#
# COMPACT_ATOMS: atom_id res chain seq x y z
N MET A 1 -54.79 -41.11 -19.93
CA MET A 1 -53.67 -40.98 -18.98
C MET A 1 -52.32 -40.95 -19.72
N VAL A 2 -51.94 -41.91 -20.55
CA VAL A 2 -50.69 -41.98 -21.30
C VAL A 2 -50.40 -40.73 -22.16
N LYS A 3 -51.43 -40.18 -22.83
CA LYS A 3 -51.27 -38.98 -23.66
C LYS A 3 -50.88 -37.72 -22.89
N TYR A 4 -51.37 -37.56 -21.66
CA TYR A 4 -50.99 -36.44 -20.80
C TYR A 4 -49.61 -36.60 -20.17
N ILE A 5 -49.17 -37.83 -19.91
CA ILE A 5 -47.82 -38.14 -19.43
C ILE A 5 -46.78 -37.86 -20.53
N LEU A 6 -47.11 -38.21 -21.78
CA LEU A 6 -46.26 -37.93 -22.94
C LEU A 6 -46.15 -36.41 -23.21
N GLN A 7 -47.25 -35.66 -23.05
CA GLN A 7 -47.22 -34.19 -23.17
C GLN A 7 -46.43 -33.52 -22.04
N LEU A 8 -46.52 -34.01 -20.81
CA LEU A 8 -45.74 -33.52 -19.68
C LEU A 8 -44.26 -33.83 -19.86
N PHE A 9 -43.93 -35.00 -20.41
CA PHE A 9 -42.54 -35.40 -20.71
C PHE A 9 -41.95 -34.57 -21.86
N LEU A 10 -42.76 -34.24 -22.90
CA LEU A 10 -42.33 -33.33 -23.97
C LEU A 10 -42.10 -31.89 -23.46
N LEU A 11 -42.93 -31.40 -22.52
CA LEU A 11 -42.75 -30.08 -21.89
C LEU A 11 -41.47 -30.00 -21.02
N LEU A 12 -41.04 -31.10 -20.41
CA LEU A 12 -39.81 -31.20 -19.64
C LEU A 12 -38.54 -31.25 -20.51
N LEU A 13 -38.68 -31.60 -21.80
CA LEU A 13 -37.54 -31.60 -22.74
C LEU A 13 -37.23 -30.21 -23.35
N PHE A 14 -38.11 -29.23 -23.19
CA PHE A 14 -37.90 -27.84 -23.62
C PHE A 14 -37.22 -26.97 -22.53
N ASN A 15 -36.41 -27.55 -21.64
CA ASN A 15 -35.46 -26.75 -20.91
C ASN A 15 -34.35 -26.33 -21.87
N SER A 16 -34.48 -25.13 -22.44
CA SER A 16 -33.38 -24.47 -23.13
C SER A 16 -32.23 -24.34 -22.16
N SER A 17 -31.23 -25.22 -22.26
CA SER A 17 -29.98 -25.07 -21.55
C SER A 17 -29.29 -23.85 -22.14
N TYR A 18 -29.51 -22.67 -21.53
CA TYR A 18 -28.68 -21.51 -21.82
C TYR A 18 -27.26 -21.86 -21.38
N SER A 19 -26.37 -22.07 -22.33
CA SER A 19 -24.98 -22.31 -22.08
C SER A 19 -24.38 -20.98 -21.60
N GLN A 20 -24.19 -20.83 -20.30
CA GLN A 20 -23.44 -19.71 -19.75
C GLN A 20 -21.97 -19.90 -20.09
N VAL A 21 -21.38 -18.91 -20.71
CA VAL A 21 -19.92 -18.85 -20.93
C VAL A 21 -19.24 -18.39 -19.64
N VAL A 22 -18.18 -19.08 -19.27
CA VAL A 22 -17.29 -18.70 -18.17
C VAL A 22 -16.02 -18.10 -18.76
N LEU A 23 -15.98 -16.77 -18.84
CA LEU A 23 -14.82 -16.04 -19.30
C LEU A 23 -13.84 -15.85 -18.14
N THR A 24 -12.59 -16.25 -18.33
CA THR A 24 -11.54 -16.16 -17.29
C THR A 24 -10.30 -15.52 -17.84
N GLY A 25 -9.48 -14.97 -16.95
CA GLY A 25 -8.23 -14.37 -17.34
C GLY A 25 -7.47 -13.71 -16.20
N HIS A 26 -6.32 -13.14 -16.58
CA HIS A 26 -5.50 -12.35 -15.66
C HIS A 26 -5.38 -10.92 -16.19
N ILE A 27 -5.32 -9.97 -15.26
CA ILE A 27 -5.01 -8.58 -15.57
C ILE A 27 -3.63 -8.27 -15.03
N GLU A 28 -2.79 -7.66 -15.87
CA GLU A 28 -1.41 -7.35 -15.54
C GLU A 28 -1.01 -5.97 -16.08
N GLU A 29 0.07 -5.44 -15.54
CA GLU A 29 0.66 -4.19 -16.03
C GLU A 29 1.44 -4.45 -17.32
N GLU A 30 1.19 -3.62 -18.32
CA GLU A 30 1.94 -3.62 -19.57
C GLU A 30 3.43 -3.32 -19.30
N GLY A 31 4.33 -4.05 -19.95
CA GLY A 31 5.79 -3.92 -19.81
C GLY A 31 6.34 -4.73 -18.63
N SER A 32 5.82 -4.63 -17.43
CA SER A 32 6.33 -5.37 -16.26
C SER A 32 5.79 -6.79 -16.13
N GLY A 33 4.57 -7.06 -16.63
CA GLY A 33 3.86 -8.32 -16.42
C GLY A 33 3.45 -8.53 -14.95
N GLU A 34 3.53 -7.50 -14.11
CA GLU A 34 3.07 -7.57 -12.72
C GLU A 34 1.56 -7.67 -12.66
N ARG A 35 1.04 -8.63 -11.88
CA ARG A 35 -0.42 -8.81 -11.72
C ARG A 35 -1.06 -7.58 -11.07
N LEU A 36 -2.29 -7.25 -11.53
CA LEU A 36 -3.11 -6.16 -11.00
C LEU A 36 -4.26 -6.72 -10.16
N PRO A 37 -4.04 -6.93 -8.83
CA PRO A 37 -5.06 -7.45 -7.95
C PRO A 37 -6.30 -6.54 -7.92
N TYR A 38 -7.48 -7.16 -7.84
CA TYR A 38 -8.74 -6.43 -7.66
C TYR A 38 -9.09 -5.43 -8.78
N SER A 39 -8.49 -5.56 -9.95
CA SER A 39 -8.91 -4.86 -11.16
C SER A 39 -10.33 -5.29 -11.57
N ASN A 40 -11.04 -4.44 -12.30
CA ASN A 40 -12.41 -4.71 -12.68
C ASN A 40 -12.52 -5.05 -14.15
N VAL A 41 -13.37 -6.01 -14.46
CA VAL A 41 -13.84 -6.32 -15.81
C VAL A 41 -15.35 -6.14 -15.90
N TYR A 42 -15.82 -5.64 -17.03
CA TYR A 42 -17.23 -5.33 -17.24
C TYR A 42 -17.58 -5.53 -18.72
N VAL A 43 -18.68 -6.24 -18.99
CA VAL A 43 -19.25 -6.36 -20.34
C VAL A 43 -20.43 -5.41 -20.44
N SER A 44 -20.28 -4.38 -21.29
CA SER A 44 -21.23 -3.26 -21.36
C SER A 44 -22.59 -3.68 -21.86
N GLU A 45 -22.63 -4.58 -22.83
CA GLU A 45 -23.87 -5.04 -23.49
C GLU A 45 -24.75 -5.91 -22.58
N LEU A 46 -24.16 -6.52 -21.56
CA LEU A 46 -24.87 -7.38 -20.60
C LEU A 46 -25.03 -6.76 -19.22
N GLU A 47 -24.39 -5.62 -18.97
CA GLU A 47 -24.32 -4.96 -17.67
C GLU A 47 -23.80 -5.86 -16.55
N ILE A 48 -22.92 -6.82 -16.88
CA ILE A 48 -22.29 -7.72 -15.92
C ILE A 48 -20.82 -7.39 -15.71
N GLY A 49 -20.36 -7.52 -14.49
CA GLY A 49 -18.98 -7.25 -14.13
C GLY A 49 -18.46 -8.16 -13.03
N SER A 50 -17.14 -8.23 -12.91
CA SER A 50 -16.45 -8.96 -11.86
C SER A 50 -15.17 -8.23 -11.49
N SER A 51 -14.73 -8.39 -10.23
CA SER A 51 -13.40 -7.94 -9.79
C SER A 51 -12.45 -9.13 -9.78
N ALA A 52 -11.20 -8.87 -10.18
CA ALA A 52 -10.13 -9.85 -10.07
C ALA A 52 -9.80 -10.13 -8.59
N ASN A 53 -9.29 -11.31 -8.31
CA ASN A 53 -8.82 -11.68 -6.98
C ASN A 53 -7.42 -11.11 -6.65
N GLU A 54 -6.84 -11.50 -5.52
CA GLU A 54 -5.49 -11.09 -5.08
C GLU A 54 -4.37 -11.46 -6.07
N ASN A 55 -4.60 -12.40 -6.99
CA ASN A 55 -3.66 -12.80 -8.04
C ASN A 55 -3.96 -12.15 -9.40
N GLY A 56 -4.82 -11.13 -9.44
CA GLY A 56 -5.22 -10.48 -10.69
C GLY A 56 -6.07 -11.38 -11.62
N TYR A 57 -6.58 -12.51 -11.11
CA TYR A 57 -7.41 -13.44 -11.87
C TYR A 57 -8.88 -13.06 -11.75
N PHE A 58 -9.58 -12.98 -12.88
CA PHE A 58 -11.00 -12.71 -12.93
C PHE A 58 -11.79 -13.90 -13.50
N THR A 59 -13.03 -13.99 -13.07
CA THR A 59 -14.06 -14.92 -13.63
C THR A 59 -15.31 -14.12 -13.87
N LEU A 60 -15.82 -14.16 -15.10
CA LEU A 60 -17.06 -13.53 -15.49
C LEU A 60 -18.00 -14.58 -16.11
N VAL A 61 -19.21 -14.70 -15.57
CA VAL A 61 -20.18 -15.71 -15.99
C VAL A 61 -21.40 -15.02 -16.60
N GLY A 62 -21.78 -15.39 -17.82
CA GLY A 62 -22.93 -14.81 -18.50
C GLY A 62 -23.12 -15.35 -19.91
N GLU A 63 -24.11 -14.80 -20.61
CA GLU A 63 -24.38 -15.10 -22.05
C GLU A 63 -23.42 -14.29 -22.96
N ILE A 64 -22.12 -14.40 -22.69
CA ILE A 64 -21.08 -13.63 -23.38
C ILE A 64 -20.88 -14.21 -24.79
N LYS A 65 -20.83 -13.33 -25.79
CA LYS A 65 -20.69 -13.69 -27.20
C LYS A 65 -19.56 -12.92 -27.86
N SER A 66 -19.06 -13.47 -28.95
CA SER A 66 -18.14 -12.79 -29.84
C SER A 66 -18.75 -11.47 -30.36
N GLY A 67 -17.94 -10.43 -30.46
CA GLY A 67 -18.34 -9.07 -30.83
C GLY A 67 -18.75 -8.17 -29.67
N MET A 68 -18.93 -8.69 -28.45
CA MET A 68 -19.19 -7.88 -27.27
C MET A 68 -17.91 -7.20 -26.77
N THR A 69 -18.08 -6.09 -26.06
CA THR A 69 -16.98 -5.28 -25.53
C THR A 69 -16.70 -5.60 -24.07
N LEU A 70 -15.51 -6.16 -23.79
CA LEU A 70 -14.99 -6.33 -22.45
C LEU A 70 -14.17 -5.08 -22.08
N ARG A 71 -14.61 -4.36 -21.07
CA ARG A 71 -13.91 -3.23 -20.48
C ARG A 71 -13.10 -3.69 -19.27
N ALA A 72 -11.79 -3.48 -19.29
CA ALA A 72 -10.90 -3.73 -18.15
C ALA A 72 -10.38 -2.42 -17.58
N SER A 73 -10.40 -2.29 -16.25
CA SER A 73 -9.97 -1.07 -15.56
C SER A 73 -9.30 -1.38 -14.23
N TYR A 74 -8.32 -0.56 -13.91
CA TYR A 74 -7.67 -0.52 -12.61
C TYR A 74 -7.29 0.92 -12.26
N VAL A 75 -7.31 1.22 -10.97
CA VAL A 75 -7.02 2.56 -10.47
C VAL A 75 -5.56 2.93 -10.77
N GLY A 76 -5.34 4.11 -11.37
CA GLY A 76 -4.02 4.56 -11.81
C GLY A 76 -3.58 4.01 -13.17
N TYR A 77 -4.48 3.31 -13.89
CA TYR A 77 -4.21 2.74 -15.21
C TYR A 77 -5.23 3.20 -16.25
N LYS A 78 -4.80 3.22 -17.52
CA LYS A 78 -5.68 3.52 -18.65
C LYS A 78 -6.67 2.37 -18.84
N THR A 79 -7.97 2.69 -18.85
CA THR A 79 -9.03 1.72 -19.15
C THR A 79 -8.86 1.16 -20.55
N GLN A 80 -8.94 -0.16 -20.71
CA GLN A 80 -8.88 -0.85 -21.98
C GLN A 80 -10.24 -1.43 -22.36
N ASN A 81 -10.65 -1.25 -23.62
CA ASN A 81 -11.82 -1.86 -24.21
C ASN A 81 -11.36 -2.90 -25.23
N ILE A 82 -11.83 -4.14 -25.10
CA ILE A 82 -11.43 -5.30 -25.89
C ILE A 82 -12.69 -5.88 -26.55
N ILE A 83 -12.70 -5.98 -27.89
CA ILE A 83 -13.75 -6.68 -28.60
C ILE A 83 -13.46 -8.18 -28.49
N LEU A 84 -14.38 -8.92 -27.88
CA LEU A 84 -14.24 -10.36 -27.67
C LEU A 84 -14.35 -11.11 -28.99
N THR A 85 -13.45 -12.07 -29.18
CA THR A 85 -13.47 -13.00 -30.32
C THR A 85 -13.78 -14.41 -29.85
N ASP A 86 -14.17 -15.32 -30.74
CA ASP A 86 -14.50 -16.71 -30.41
C ASP A 86 -13.31 -17.44 -29.75
N ASP A 87 -12.07 -17.14 -30.17
CA ASP A 87 -10.87 -17.71 -29.56
C ASP A 87 -10.68 -17.24 -28.11
N MET A 88 -11.04 -15.99 -27.80
CA MET A 88 -10.98 -15.43 -26.46
C MET A 88 -12.00 -16.04 -25.49
N LEU A 89 -13.16 -16.45 -26.01
CA LEU A 89 -14.20 -17.07 -25.20
C LEU A 89 -13.84 -18.48 -24.72
N ASN A 90 -12.94 -19.16 -25.42
CA ASN A 90 -12.51 -20.52 -25.12
C ASN A 90 -11.15 -20.58 -24.39
N GLY A 91 -10.53 -19.43 -24.13
CA GLY A 91 -9.19 -19.32 -23.56
C GLY A 91 -9.14 -18.66 -22.18
N ASN A 92 -7.96 -18.67 -21.60
CA ASN A 92 -7.63 -17.85 -20.42
C ASN A 92 -7.00 -16.54 -20.92
N LEU A 93 -7.71 -15.41 -20.77
CA LEU A 93 -7.28 -14.12 -21.28
C LEU A 93 -6.12 -13.53 -20.44
N VAL A 94 -5.24 -12.81 -21.12
CA VAL A 94 -4.28 -11.92 -20.46
C VAL A 94 -4.56 -10.51 -20.95
N ILE A 95 -4.91 -9.62 -20.03
CA ILE A 95 -5.23 -8.23 -20.31
C ILE A 95 -4.15 -7.36 -19.70
N SER A 96 -3.39 -6.66 -20.54
CA SER A 96 -2.31 -5.77 -20.11
C SER A 96 -2.82 -4.34 -20.05
N LEU A 97 -2.73 -3.68 -18.89
CA LEU A 97 -3.11 -2.28 -18.71
C LEU A 97 -1.89 -1.38 -18.61
N THR A 98 -1.94 -0.24 -19.30
CA THR A 98 -0.89 0.77 -19.27
C THR A 98 -1.05 1.68 -18.06
N ALA A 99 0.00 1.86 -17.26
CA ALA A 99 0.00 2.81 -16.15
C ALA A 99 -0.16 4.25 -16.66
N LEU A 100 -0.95 5.06 -15.94
CA LEU A 100 -1.05 6.49 -16.20
C LEU A 100 0.23 7.15 -15.68
N THR A 101 1.10 7.59 -16.58
CA THR A 101 2.23 8.45 -16.25
C THR A 101 1.70 9.87 -16.06
N SER A 102 1.92 10.46 -14.88
CA SER A 102 1.65 11.89 -14.70
C SER A 102 2.71 12.70 -15.44
N THR A 103 2.47 12.99 -16.72
CA THR A 103 3.13 14.11 -17.36
C THR A 103 2.47 15.37 -16.84
N LEU A 104 3.27 16.41 -16.51
CA LEU A 104 2.82 17.74 -16.08
C LEU A 104 2.02 18.49 -17.16
N ASN A 105 1.22 17.80 -17.94
CA ASN A 105 0.29 18.40 -18.86
C ASN A 105 -0.98 18.75 -18.11
N GLU A 106 -1.47 19.95 -18.34
CA GLU A 106 -2.71 20.55 -17.88
C GLU A 106 -3.77 19.49 -17.53
N VAL A 107 -4.08 19.38 -16.24
CA VAL A 107 -5.11 18.47 -15.75
C VAL A 107 -6.45 18.99 -16.24
N VAL A 108 -6.89 18.55 -17.39
CA VAL A 108 -8.30 18.70 -17.81
C VAL A 108 -9.10 17.77 -16.92
N VAL A 109 -9.65 18.33 -15.84
CA VAL A 109 -10.60 17.64 -14.97
C VAL A 109 -11.90 17.46 -15.75
N SER A 110 -11.98 16.37 -16.49
CA SER A 110 -13.28 15.91 -17.02
C SER A 110 -14.02 15.19 -15.90
N THR A 111 -15.31 15.50 -15.76
CA THR A 111 -16.20 14.96 -14.71
C THR A 111 -16.33 13.44 -14.70
N GLU A 112 -15.84 12.75 -15.74
CA GLU A 112 -15.84 11.29 -15.85
C GLU A 112 -14.61 10.61 -15.26
N SER A 113 -13.51 11.31 -15.04
CA SER A 113 -12.23 10.75 -14.55
C SER A 113 -11.98 10.91 -13.05
N SER A 114 -12.86 11.60 -12.33
CA SER A 114 -12.64 11.97 -10.92
C SER A 114 -13.13 10.94 -9.90
N LYS A 115 -13.06 9.65 -10.19
CA LYS A 115 -13.23 8.62 -9.13
C LYS A 115 -11.87 8.35 -8.48
N PHE A 116 -11.40 9.30 -7.66
CA PHE A 116 -10.22 9.11 -6.78
C PHE A 116 -10.38 7.93 -5.82
N LEU A 117 -11.60 7.42 -5.66
CA LEU A 117 -11.94 6.33 -4.76
C LEU A 117 -12.63 5.24 -5.55
N GLN A 118 -12.02 4.08 -5.64
CA GLN A 118 -12.71 2.89 -6.10
C GLN A 118 -13.51 2.32 -4.92
N ALA A 119 -14.84 2.46 -4.96
CA ALA A 119 -15.69 1.71 -4.05
C ALA A 119 -15.52 0.23 -4.37
N SER A 120 -14.95 -0.53 -3.45
CA SER A 120 -14.88 -1.98 -3.52
C SER A 120 -16.30 -2.57 -3.41
N ALA A 121 -16.50 -3.77 -3.95
CA ALA A 121 -17.70 -4.57 -3.66
C ALA A 121 -17.80 -4.91 -2.16
N GLU A 122 -16.71 -4.78 -1.41
CA GLU A 122 -16.66 -4.93 0.04
C GLU A 122 -17.09 -3.63 0.73
N ILE A 123 -18.05 -3.75 1.62
CA ILE A 123 -18.60 -2.63 2.41
C ILE A 123 -17.46 -2.02 3.24
N SER A 124 -17.30 -0.67 3.17
CA SER A 124 -16.33 0.09 3.97
C SER A 124 -14.85 -0.04 3.58
N ASN A 125 -14.52 -0.69 2.46
CA ASN A 125 -13.17 -0.70 1.90
C ASN A 125 -12.95 0.50 0.96
N HIS A 126 -11.84 1.22 1.16
CA HIS A 126 -11.35 2.25 0.26
C HIS A 126 -9.97 1.84 -0.25
N ARG A 127 -9.90 1.54 -1.55
CA ARG A 127 -8.65 1.21 -2.21
C ARG A 127 -8.08 2.41 -2.92
N MET A 128 -6.77 2.62 -2.74
CA MET A 128 -5.99 3.64 -3.43
C MET A 128 -4.74 3.00 -4.03
N SER A 129 -4.40 3.37 -5.26
CA SER A 129 -3.10 3.05 -5.82
C SER A 129 -2.08 4.13 -5.44
N VAL A 130 -0.79 3.77 -5.46
CA VAL A 130 0.29 4.75 -5.21
C VAL A 130 0.29 5.85 -6.27
N GLN A 131 -0.10 5.55 -7.52
CA GLN A 131 -0.24 6.56 -8.58
C GLN A 131 -1.28 7.62 -8.21
N GLN A 132 -2.40 7.25 -7.57
CA GLN A 132 -3.38 8.23 -7.08
C GLN A 132 -2.85 9.01 -5.88
N ILE A 133 -2.18 8.32 -4.95
CA ILE A 133 -1.55 8.95 -3.78
C ILE A 133 -0.53 9.99 -4.23
N SER A 134 0.24 9.73 -5.29
CA SER A 134 1.25 10.67 -5.82
C SER A 134 0.66 11.93 -6.45
N LEU A 135 -0.63 11.95 -6.77
CA LEU A 135 -1.34 13.13 -7.26
C LEU A 135 -1.87 14.02 -6.12
N MET A 136 -1.82 13.55 -4.87
CA MET A 136 -2.28 14.30 -3.72
C MET A 136 -1.19 15.26 -3.23
N PRO A 137 -1.57 16.39 -2.60
CA PRO A 137 -0.61 17.29 -1.98
C PRO A 137 0.28 16.55 -0.98
N SER A 138 1.60 16.72 -1.09
CA SER A 138 2.58 16.11 -0.20
C SER A 138 3.67 17.12 0.17
N ILE A 139 4.27 16.95 1.34
CA ILE A 139 5.36 17.80 1.83
C ILE A 139 6.67 17.02 1.68
N GLY A 140 7.48 17.41 0.71
CA GLY A 140 8.79 16.80 0.48
C GLY A 140 8.75 15.48 -0.30
N GLU A 141 7.97 14.50 0.15
CA GLU A 141 7.80 13.20 -0.51
C GLU A 141 6.36 12.71 -0.46
N VAL A 142 6.05 11.72 -1.31
CA VAL A 142 4.74 11.09 -1.34
C VAL A 142 4.52 10.31 -0.05
N ASP A 143 3.52 10.72 0.74
CA ASP A 143 3.20 10.10 2.03
C ASP A 143 1.84 9.41 1.97
N ILE A 144 1.87 8.10 2.22
CA ILE A 144 0.69 7.25 2.15
C ILE A 144 -0.30 7.59 3.27
N PHE A 145 0.19 7.74 4.51
CA PHE A 145 -0.66 7.95 5.66
C PHE A 145 -1.31 9.34 5.64
N ARG A 146 -0.57 10.37 5.24
CA ARG A 146 -1.15 11.71 5.02
C ARG A 146 -2.23 11.72 3.94
N SER A 147 -2.04 10.93 2.90
CA SER A 147 -3.07 10.79 1.86
C SER A 147 -4.33 10.10 2.38
N LEU A 148 -4.20 9.11 3.28
CA LEU A 148 -5.34 8.47 3.93
C LEU A 148 -6.11 9.41 4.87
N GLN A 149 -5.44 10.41 5.48
CA GLN A 149 -6.07 11.43 6.32
C GLN A 149 -7.06 12.33 5.54
N LEU A 150 -6.91 12.43 4.22
CA LEU A 150 -7.85 13.17 3.36
C LEU A 150 -9.17 12.44 3.12
N LEU A 151 -9.28 11.16 3.54
CA LEU A 151 -10.49 10.37 3.34
C LEU A 151 -11.57 10.72 4.37
N PRO A 152 -12.85 10.76 3.98
CA PRO A 152 -13.95 10.99 4.90
C PRO A 152 -13.95 10.00 6.07
N GLY A 153 -14.03 10.50 7.31
CA GLY A 153 -14.02 9.69 8.53
C GLY A 153 -12.64 9.19 8.96
N VAL A 154 -11.59 9.75 8.40
CA VAL A 154 -10.20 9.61 8.85
C VAL A 154 -9.71 11.00 9.26
N SER A 155 -9.00 11.10 10.36
CA SER A 155 -8.39 12.34 10.83
C SER A 155 -6.99 12.10 11.37
N ALA A 156 -6.18 13.15 11.37
CA ALA A 156 -4.87 13.17 12.01
C ALA A 156 -4.99 13.54 13.49
N THR A 157 -3.96 13.26 14.28
CA THR A 157 -3.80 13.76 15.64
C THR A 157 -3.57 15.28 15.63
N ASN A 158 -2.67 15.70 14.75
CA ASN A 158 -2.33 17.08 14.44
C ASN A 158 -1.79 17.12 12.99
N GLU A 159 -1.48 18.29 12.48
CA GLU A 159 -0.99 18.47 11.10
C GLU A 159 0.36 17.80 10.83
N ASN A 160 1.11 17.46 11.89
CA ASN A 160 2.45 16.91 11.82
C ASN A 160 2.53 15.40 12.15
N SER A 161 1.38 14.70 12.35
CA SER A 161 1.36 13.30 12.75
C SER A 161 0.86 12.40 11.63
N SER A 162 1.55 11.28 11.41
CA SER A 162 1.08 10.16 10.57
C SER A 162 0.01 9.31 11.25
N GLY A 163 -0.32 9.55 12.52
CA GLY A 163 -1.36 8.82 13.24
C GLY A 163 -2.73 8.95 12.58
N LEU A 164 -3.46 7.84 12.45
CA LEU A 164 -4.79 7.80 11.86
C LEU A 164 -5.85 7.54 12.92
N TYR A 165 -6.74 8.50 13.12
CA TYR A 165 -8.00 8.33 13.86
C TYR A 165 -9.09 7.94 12.88
N VAL A 166 -9.53 6.69 12.91
CA VAL A 166 -10.53 6.19 11.97
C VAL A 166 -11.86 6.03 12.69
N ARG A 167 -12.86 6.84 12.30
CA ARG A 167 -14.20 6.85 12.91
C ARG A 167 -14.17 6.95 14.43
N GLY A 168 -13.25 7.74 14.98
CA GLY A 168 -13.08 7.95 16.43
C GLY A 168 -12.20 6.91 17.14
N GLY A 169 -11.75 5.86 16.44
CA GLY A 169 -10.75 4.92 16.99
C GLY A 169 -9.36 5.52 16.98
N GLN A 170 -8.53 5.13 17.95
CA GLN A 170 -7.18 5.66 18.15
C GLN A 170 -6.15 5.01 17.21
N PRO A 171 -5.00 5.67 16.93
CA PRO A 171 -3.98 5.15 16.01
C PRO A 171 -3.47 3.75 16.37
N GLN A 172 -3.27 3.46 17.65
CA GLN A 172 -2.82 2.14 18.15
C GLN A 172 -3.88 1.03 18.02
N GLU A 173 -5.15 1.38 17.74
CA GLU A 173 -6.23 0.43 17.51
C GLU A 173 -6.33 0.00 16.05
N ASN A 174 -5.57 0.61 15.16
CA ASN A 174 -5.50 0.23 13.76
C ASN A 174 -4.56 -0.97 13.56
N LEU A 175 -4.94 -1.86 12.66
CA LEU A 175 -4.07 -2.93 12.17
C LEU A 175 -3.40 -2.45 10.88
N VAL A 176 -2.08 -2.29 10.93
CA VAL A 176 -1.30 -1.92 9.75
C VAL A 176 -0.47 -3.11 9.28
N LEU A 177 -0.65 -3.48 8.03
CA LEU A 177 0.01 -4.61 7.40
C LEU A 177 0.75 -4.17 6.14
N LEU A 178 1.94 -4.70 5.92
CA LEU A 178 2.68 -4.62 4.66
C LEU A 178 2.95 -6.04 4.17
N ASP A 179 2.28 -6.47 3.10
CA ASP A 179 2.33 -7.85 2.59
C ASP A 179 2.01 -8.91 3.68
N GLY A 180 1.16 -8.56 4.67
CA GLY A 180 0.84 -9.38 5.83
C GLY A 180 1.82 -9.25 7.00
N ILE A 181 2.94 -8.55 6.85
CA ILE A 181 3.85 -8.18 7.95
C ILE A 181 3.16 -7.09 8.78
N LYS A 182 2.99 -7.33 10.08
CA LYS A 182 2.42 -6.33 10.98
C LYS A 182 3.46 -5.26 11.31
N VAL A 183 3.15 -4.00 10.99
CA VAL A 183 4.00 -2.86 11.30
C VAL A 183 3.44 -2.16 12.53
N TYR A 184 4.26 -2.02 13.57
CA TYR A 184 3.85 -1.47 14.86
C TYR A 184 4.09 0.04 14.94
N ASN A 185 5.28 0.50 14.53
CA ASN A 185 5.59 1.91 14.37
C ASN A 185 5.42 2.28 12.90
N VAL A 186 4.49 3.17 12.60
CA VAL A 186 4.04 3.48 11.25
C VAL A 186 4.60 4.78 10.71
N ASP A 187 5.45 5.43 11.50
CA ASP A 187 6.02 6.72 11.17
C ASP A 187 7.50 6.83 11.57
N HIS A 188 8.16 7.81 10.98
CA HIS A 188 9.49 8.27 11.29
C HIS A 188 9.44 9.72 11.74
N PHE A 189 10.48 10.15 12.47
CA PHE A 189 10.66 11.52 12.88
C PHE A 189 9.41 12.08 13.55
N PHE A 190 9.01 11.46 14.68
CA PHE A 190 7.88 11.89 15.52
C PHE A 190 6.55 12.06 14.76
N GLY A 191 6.35 11.29 13.70
CA GLY A 191 5.12 11.32 12.89
C GLY A 191 5.21 12.18 11.63
N PHE A 192 6.34 12.81 11.34
CA PHE A 192 6.48 13.67 10.17
C PHE A 192 6.48 12.89 8.86
N PHE A 193 7.07 11.69 8.81
CA PHE A 193 7.10 10.80 7.65
C PHE A 193 6.44 9.47 7.95
N SER A 194 5.78 8.92 6.96
CA SER A 194 5.33 7.53 7.02
C SER A 194 6.52 6.57 6.96
N ALA A 195 6.47 5.49 7.72
CA ALA A 195 7.45 4.39 7.68
C ALA A 195 7.38 3.57 6.38
N PHE A 196 6.56 3.97 5.43
CA PHE A 196 6.36 3.28 4.17
C PHE A 196 6.90 4.09 3.00
N ASN A 197 7.96 3.59 2.38
CA ASN A 197 8.46 4.15 1.13
C ASN A 197 7.42 3.92 0.02
N ALA A 198 6.83 5.01 -0.52
CA ALA A 198 5.82 4.92 -1.57
C ALA A 198 6.30 4.15 -2.80
N ASN A 199 7.62 4.16 -3.08
CA ASN A 199 8.20 3.41 -4.19
C ASN A 199 8.11 1.88 -4.00
N ALA A 200 7.96 1.41 -2.74
CA ALA A 200 7.79 0.00 -2.41
C ALA A 200 6.35 -0.48 -2.56
N ILE A 201 5.38 0.44 -2.54
CA ILE A 201 3.97 0.10 -2.41
C ILE A 201 3.29 0.14 -3.77
N LYS A 202 2.36 -0.77 -4.00
CA LYS A 202 1.50 -0.83 -5.17
C LYS A 202 0.12 -0.24 -4.88
N SER A 203 -0.50 -0.69 -3.80
CA SER A 203 -1.84 -0.25 -3.40
C SER A 203 -2.02 -0.31 -1.90
N VAL A 204 -3.00 0.44 -1.43
CA VAL A 204 -3.43 0.49 -0.03
C VAL A 204 -4.91 0.23 0.04
N ASP A 205 -5.31 -0.71 0.88
CA ASP A 205 -6.68 -0.99 1.25
C ASP A 205 -6.95 -0.48 2.66
N LEU A 206 -7.85 0.48 2.82
CA LEU A 206 -8.31 0.98 4.10
C LEU A 206 -9.73 0.46 4.39
N TYR A 207 -9.85 -0.42 5.38
CA TYR A 207 -11.13 -0.86 5.94
C TYR A 207 -11.45 -0.01 7.17
N LYS A 208 -12.42 0.88 7.05
CA LYS A 208 -12.86 1.79 8.14
C LYS A 208 -13.83 1.13 9.13
N GLY A 209 -14.00 -0.16 9.07
CA GLY A 209 -14.89 -1.04 9.80
C GLY A 209 -15.37 -2.17 8.89
N ALA A 210 -16.07 -3.16 9.42
CA ALA A 210 -16.58 -4.32 8.66
C ALA A 210 -15.51 -4.99 7.78
N PHE A 211 -14.30 -5.19 8.33
CA PHE A 211 -13.22 -5.86 7.63
C PHE A 211 -13.42 -7.38 7.60
N PRO A 212 -12.88 -8.08 6.57
CA PRO A 212 -12.96 -9.53 6.45
C PRO A 212 -12.40 -10.28 7.66
N SER A 213 -12.93 -11.47 7.93
CA SER A 213 -12.56 -12.32 9.08
C SER A 213 -11.09 -12.78 9.10
N LYS A 214 -10.37 -12.62 7.98
CA LYS A 214 -8.92 -12.88 7.91
C LYS A 214 -8.09 -11.91 8.75
N TYR A 215 -8.64 -10.75 9.10
CA TYR A 215 -7.99 -9.75 9.94
C TYR A 215 -8.47 -9.84 11.39
N GLY A 216 -7.55 -9.61 12.33
CA GLY A 216 -7.87 -9.64 13.75
C GLY A 216 -6.80 -8.97 14.61
N GLY A 217 -7.07 -8.87 15.93
CA GLY A 217 -6.12 -8.35 16.91
C GLY A 217 -6.04 -6.84 17.01
N ARG A 218 -7.00 -6.10 16.39
CA ARG A 218 -7.19 -4.66 16.52
C ARG A 218 -8.68 -4.32 16.47
N LEU A 219 -9.06 -3.09 16.91
CA LEU A 219 -10.45 -2.74 17.19
C LEU A 219 -11.03 -1.72 16.21
N SER A 220 -10.21 -0.84 15.60
CA SER A 220 -10.70 0.28 14.80
C SER A 220 -10.70 -0.02 13.31
N SER A 221 -9.57 0.02 12.66
CA SER A 221 -9.45 -0.13 11.21
C SER A 221 -8.37 -1.12 10.80
N VAL A 222 -8.38 -1.49 9.52
CA VAL A 222 -7.29 -2.26 8.89
C VAL A 222 -6.74 -1.46 7.72
N ILE A 223 -5.44 -1.25 7.71
CA ILE A 223 -4.68 -0.65 6.62
C ILE A 223 -3.78 -1.75 6.06
N ASP A 224 -4.14 -2.28 4.90
CA ASP A 224 -3.42 -3.37 4.24
C ASP A 224 -2.67 -2.82 3.02
N LEU A 225 -1.34 -2.72 3.15
CA LEU A 225 -0.46 -2.25 2.10
C LEU A 225 0.06 -3.45 1.31
N THR A 226 -0.16 -3.42 0.01
CA THR A 226 0.40 -4.41 -0.92
C THR A 226 1.65 -3.82 -1.55
N GLY A 227 2.80 -4.46 -1.32
CA GLY A 227 4.07 -4.08 -1.92
C GLY A 227 4.15 -4.50 -3.39
N LYS A 228 4.95 -3.78 -4.19
CA LYS A 228 5.26 -4.16 -5.57
C LYS A 228 5.84 -5.56 -5.64
N VAL A 229 5.48 -6.29 -6.67
CA VAL A 229 6.01 -7.64 -6.96
C VAL A 229 7.29 -7.55 -7.78
N GLY A 230 7.45 -6.45 -8.53
CA GLY A 230 8.54 -6.19 -9.44
C GLY A 230 8.26 -6.69 -10.86
N SER A 231 9.11 -6.28 -11.79
CA SER A 231 9.00 -6.61 -13.21
C SER A 231 9.44 -8.04 -13.49
N PHE A 232 8.69 -8.75 -14.33
CA PHE A 232 9.04 -10.08 -14.84
C PHE A 232 9.66 -10.02 -16.24
N ASN A 233 9.65 -8.86 -16.90
CA ASN A 233 10.00 -8.74 -18.30
C ASN A 233 11.27 -7.89 -18.53
N GLU A 234 11.44 -6.82 -17.75
CA GLU A 234 12.51 -5.83 -17.98
C GLU A 234 13.12 -5.35 -16.66
N VAL A 235 14.40 -5.00 -16.71
CA VAL A 235 15.07 -4.38 -15.56
C VAL A 235 14.62 -2.94 -15.46
N LYS A 236 14.14 -2.54 -14.27
CA LYS A 236 13.77 -1.17 -13.95
C LYS A 236 14.58 -0.68 -12.76
N GLY A 237 14.85 0.61 -12.70
CA GLY A 237 15.51 1.24 -11.57
C GLY A 237 15.09 2.69 -11.46
N GLY A 238 15.12 3.20 -10.22
CA GLY A 238 14.75 4.58 -9.94
C GLY A 238 15.57 5.15 -8.78
N LEU A 239 15.86 6.44 -8.86
CA LEU A 239 16.46 7.20 -7.76
C LEU A 239 15.57 8.42 -7.50
N ASN A 240 15.36 8.71 -6.23
CA ASN A 240 14.65 9.89 -5.77
C ASN A 240 15.46 10.55 -4.66
N VAL A 241 15.66 11.85 -4.75
CA VAL A 241 16.34 12.64 -3.72
C VAL A 241 15.46 13.87 -3.46
N ASN A 242 15.15 14.10 -2.19
CA ASN A 242 14.44 15.28 -1.72
C ASN A 242 15.29 16.05 -0.70
N LEU A 243 14.69 17.02 0.00
CA LEU A 243 15.43 17.87 0.96
C LEU A 243 15.86 17.14 2.25
N LEU A 244 15.31 15.95 2.53
CA LEU A 244 15.49 15.26 3.81
C LEU A 244 15.96 13.82 3.65
N SER A 245 15.67 13.19 2.51
CA SER A 245 15.95 11.77 2.27
C SER A 245 16.37 11.48 0.83
N ALA A 246 17.02 10.34 0.66
CA ALA A 246 17.27 9.74 -0.64
C ALA A 246 16.74 8.32 -0.67
N SER A 247 16.17 7.91 -1.79
CA SER A 247 15.68 6.55 -2.01
C SER A 247 16.09 6.01 -3.37
N GLY A 248 16.31 4.70 -3.43
CA GLY A 248 16.59 3.98 -4.66
C GLY A 248 15.76 2.73 -4.76
N SER A 249 15.41 2.33 -5.97
CA SER A 249 14.69 1.08 -6.25
C SER A 249 15.27 0.35 -7.45
N ILE A 250 15.17 -0.97 -7.43
CA ILE A 250 15.58 -1.84 -8.53
C ILE A 250 14.59 -3.00 -8.68
N GLU A 251 14.29 -3.35 -9.92
CA GLU A 251 13.46 -4.49 -10.33
C GLU A 251 14.26 -5.33 -11.33
N ILE A 252 14.48 -6.60 -11.04
CA ILE A 252 15.30 -7.50 -11.85
C ILE A 252 14.54 -8.78 -12.15
N PRO A 253 14.08 -8.98 -13.40
CA PRO A 253 13.57 -10.28 -13.84
C PRO A 253 14.71 -11.26 -14.06
N PHE A 254 14.48 -12.55 -13.76
CA PHE A 254 15.43 -13.60 -14.08
C PHE A 254 14.73 -14.95 -14.27
N LEU A 255 15.32 -15.81 -15.09
CA LEU A 255 14.81 -17.14 -15.43
C LEU A 255 13.34 -17.15 -15.88
N ASP A 256 12.86 -16.11 -16.58
CA ASP A 256 11.52 -15.93 -17.18
C ASP A 256 10.33 -16.07 -16.20
N LYS A 257 10.57 -16.48 -14.96
CA LYS A 257 9.54 -16.75 -13.95
C LYS A 257 9.76 -16.08 -12.63
N PHE A 258 10.91 -15.45 -12.44
CA PHE A 258 11.28 -14.78 -11.20
C PHE A 258 11.38 -13.27 -11.39
N SER A 259 11.03 -12.57 -10.35
CA SER A 259 11.28 -11.14 -10.22
C SER A 259 11.86 -10.85 -8.84
N PHE A 260 12.93 -10.08 -8.81
CA PHE A 260 13.47 -9.51 -7.58
C PHE A 260 13.22 -8.00 -7.58
N PHE A 261 12.60 -7.52 -6.54
CA PHE A 261 12.37 -6.12 -6.27
C PHE A 261 13.07 -5.73 -4.98
N ALA A 262 13.78 -4.61 -4.98
CA ALA A 262 14.30 -4.00 -3.76
C ALA A 262 14.20 -2.49 -3.82
N THR A 263 13.95 -1.86 -2.68
CA THR A 263 14.02 -0.41 -2.52
C THR A 263 14.52 -0.06 -1.14
N GLY A 264 15.39 0.96 -1.07
CA GLY A 264 15.89 1.52 0.17
C GLY A 264 15.65 3.03 0.20
N ARG A 265 15.34 3.56 1.38
CA ARG A 265 15.26 4.99 1.68
C ARG A 265 16.06 5.28 2.93
N ARG A 266 16.79 6.39 2.97
CA ARG A 266 17.49 6.89 4.14
C ARG A 266 17.37 8.40 4.22
N SER A 267 17.10 8.93 5.41
CA SER A 267 17.29 10.36 5.68
C SER A 267 18.79 10.67 5.79
N PHE A 268 19.17 11.89 5.48
CA PHE A 268 20.55 12.37 5.64
C PHE A 268 20.63 13.59 6.57
N THR A 269 19.64 13.73 7.44
CA THR A 269 19.54 14.83 8.43
C THR A 269 20.66 14.80 9.47
N ASP A 270 21.27 13.65 9.66
CA ASP A 270 22.48 13.46 10.48
C ASP A 270 23.78 13.96 9.80
N ILE A 271 23.78 14.08 8.47
CA ILE A 271 24.95 14.52 7.68
C ILE A 271 24.79 15.97 7.25
N LEU A 272 23.56 16.34 6.84
CA LEU A 272 23.22 17.65 6.31
C LEU A 272 22.00 18.20 7.05
N GLN A 273 22.25 19.03 8.05
CA GLN A 273 21.18 19.77 8.71
C GLN A 273 20.76 20.92 7.80
N THR A 274 19.58 20.80 7.20
CA THR A 274 19.02 21.84 6.35
C THR A 274 18.18 22.78 7.19
N SER A 275 18.07 24.07 6.80
CA SER A 275 17.16 25.02 7.46
C SER A 275 15.68 24.56 7.40
N PHE A 276 15.35 23.62 6.52
CA PHE A 276 14.04 22.98 6.47
C PHE A 276 13.88 21.98 7.62
N PHE A 277 14.91 21.19 7.91
CA PHE A 277 14.92 20.27 9.05
C PHE A 277 14.80 21.02 10.38
N GLU A 278 15.58 22.10 10.57
CA GLU A 278 15.53 22.96 11.76
C GLU A 278 14.11 23.48 12.00
N LYS A 279 13.46 24.05 10.96
CA LYS A 279 12.09 24.54 11.07
C LYS A 279 11.06 23.47 11.39
N ILE A 280 11.26 22.24 10.96
CA ILE A 280 10.38 21.13 11.34
C ILE A 280 10.61 20.80 12.81
N TYR A 281 11.87 20.72 13.24
CA TYR A 281 12.20 20.38 14.62
C TYR A 281 11.63 21.42 15.60
N ASP A 282 11.76 22.71 15.32
CA ASP A 282 11.20 23.80 16.12
C ASP A 282 9.69 23.67 16.38
N GLN A 283 8.97 22.99 15.51
CA GLN A 283 7.54 22.73 15.71
C GLN A 283 7.24 21.59 16.71
N PHE A 284 8.23 20.76 17.03
CA PHE A 284 8.10 19.63 17.95
C PHE A 284 8.76 19.88 19.31
N ASP A 285 9.55 20.97 19.45
CA ASP A 285 10.18 21.34 20.70
C ASP A 285 9.18 22.20 21.51
N PRO A 286 8.53 21.63 22.56
CA PRO A 286 7.57 22.37 23.37
C PRO A 286 8.22 23.27 24.43
N ASP A 287 9.54 23.23 24.61
CA ASP A 287 10.25 23.88 25.72
C ASP A 287 10.94 25.19 25.33
N ASP A 288 10.37 25.96 24.39
CA ASP A 288 10.79 27.32 24.02
C ASP A 288 10.72 28.35 25.19
N ASP A 289 10.22 27.93 26.36
CA ASP A 289 10.08 28.77 27.56
C ASP A 289 11.35 28.84 28.45
N ILE A 290 12.42 28.09 28.11
CA ILE A 290 13.69 28.19 28.86
C ILE A 290 14.62 29.19 28.16
N GLU A 291 14.43 30.47 28.45
CA GLU A 291 15.37 31.54 28.10
C GLU A 291 16.80 31.14 28.55
N ASN A 292 17.72 30.92 27.62
CA ASN A 292 19.18 30.72 27.76
C ASN A 292 19.74 29.31 27.52
N LEU A 293 19.07 28.40 26.86
CA LEU A 293 19.73 27.24 26.28
C LEU A 293 19.92 27.47 24.78
N ASP A 294 21.13 27.22 24.26
CA ASP A 294 21.35 27.22 22.81
C ASP A 294 20.36 26.20 22.16
N PRO A 295 19.65 26.60 21.08
CA PRO A 295 18.72 25.69 20.42
C PRO A 295 19.48 24.45 19.97
N TRP A 296 19.17 23.34 20.61
CA TRP A 296 19.84 22.08 20.35
C TRP A 296 19.02 21.26 19.36
N VAL A 297 19.58 21.02 18.19
CA VAL A 297 18.94 20.18 17.15
C VAL A 297 19.48 18.76 17.28
N PRO A 298 18.65 17.77 17.64
CA PRO A 298 19.11 16.40 17.80
C PRO A 298 19.60 15.80 16.48
N ASN A 299 20.56 14.92 16.61
CA ASN A 299 21.01 14.13 15.48
C ASN A 299 20.02 12.98 15.26
N PHE A 300 19.21 13.08 14.21
CA PHE A 300 18.19 12.12 13.87
C PHE A 300 18.40 11.58 12.47
N ASN A 301 18.26 10.26 12.31
CA ASN A 301 18.18 9.65 10.99
C ASN A 301 17.26 8.43 11.01
N PHE A 302 16.74 8.08 9.85
CA PHE A 302 15.95 6.86 9.65
C PHE A 302 16.33 6.17 8.35
N PHE A 303 16.00 4.90 8.27
CA PHE A 303 16.04 4.16 7.02
C PHE A 303 14.87 3.18 6.89
N ASP A 304 14.53 2.86 5.65
CA ASP A 304 13.62 1.79 5.26
C ASP A 304 14.25 0.93 4.18
N LEU A 305 14.09 -0.37 4.32
CA LEU A 305 14.49 -1.35 3.33
C LEU A 305 13.34 -2.31 3.07
N ASN A 306 12.94 -2.43 1.81
CA ASN A 306 11.97 -3.41 1.35
C ASN A 306 12.63 -4.28 0.29
N ALA A 307 12.43 -5.59 0.37
CA ALA A 307 12.85 -6.52 -0.66
C ALA A 307 11.79 -7.58 -0.88
N LYS A 308 11.57 -7.97 -2.13
CA LYS A 308 10.62 -9.02 -2.49
C LYS A 308 11.18 -9.91 -3.60
N LEU A 309 11.13 -11.20 -3.35
CA LEU A 309 11.38 -12.23 -4.35
C LEU A 309 10.05 -12.84 -4.76
N SER A 310 9.77 -12.85 -6.05
CA SER A 310 8.51 -13.34 -6.62
C SER A 310 8.78 -14.43 -7.63
N TYR A 311 7.97 -15.50 -7.60
CA TYR A 311 8.07 -16.63 -8.47
C TYR A 311 6.71 -17.05 -9.04
N LYS A 312 6.62 -17.17 -10.36
CA LYS A 312 5.45 -17.63 -11.11
C LYS A 312 5.74 -19.01 -11.71
N PRO A 313 5.59 -20.12 -10.95
CA PRO A 313 5.80 -21.47 -11.51
C PRO A 313 4.89 -21.75 -12.69
N THR A 314 3.62 -21.35 -12.58
CA THR A 314 2.59 -21.42 -13.62
C THR A 314 1.88 -20.06 -13.77
N ARG A 315 0.97 -19.96 -14.74
CA ARG A 315 0.12 -18.75 -14.90
C ARG A 315 -0.84 -18.57 -13.73
N ASP A 316 -1.19 -19.64 -13.04
CA ASP A 316 -2.19 -19.64 -11.97
C ASP A 316 -1.57 -19.52 -10.56
N ASP A 317 -0.23 -19.63 -10.46
CA ASP A 317 0.48 -19.53 -9.21
C ASP A 317 1.26 -18.21 -9.10
N LEU A 318 1.31 -17.68 -7.89
CA LEU A 318 2.24 -16.63 -7.48
C LEU A 318 2.76 -16.95 -6.07
N ILE A 319 4.07 -17.08 -5.96
CA ILE A 319 4.77 -17.27 -4.70
C ILE A 319 5.61 -16.03 -4.45
N THR A 320 5.51 -15.44 -3.28
CA THR A 320 6.31 -14.26 -2.91
C THR A 320 6.94 -14.46 -1.54
N PHE A 321 8.17 -14.00 -1.41
CA PHE A 321 8.84 -13.80 -0.14
C PHE A 321 9.18 -12.32 0.00
N SER A 322 8.62 -11.67 1.04
CA SER A 322 8.80 -10.25 1.31
C SER A 322 9.62 -10.04 2.58
N PHE A 323 10.46 -9.04 2.56
CA PHE A 323 11.23 -8.54 3.69
C PHE A 323 10.99 -7.05 3.87
N TYR A 324 10.85 -6.61 5.12
CA TYR A 324 10.79 -5.22 5.51
C TYR A 324 11.66 -4.97 6.74
N SER A 325 12.41 -3.87 6.71
CA SER A 325 13.14 -3.34 7.86
C SER A 325 13.07 -1.82 7.82
N GLY A 326 12.69 -1.21 8.93
CA GLY A 326 12.71 0.25 9.11
C GLY A 326 13.20 0.57 10.52
N GLU A 327 14.08 1.57 10.65
CA GLU A 327 14.67 1.98 11.94
C GLU A 327 14.77 3.51 11.99
N ASP A 328 14.49 4.03 13.16
CA ASP A 328 14.80 5.40 13.59
C ASP A 328 15.95 5.38 14.57
N ASN A 329 16.86 6.33 14.44
CA ASN A 329 17.98 6.55 15.33
C ASN A 329 18.01 8.02 15.74
N LEU A 330 17.89 8.26 17.04
CA LEU A 330 17.93 9.58 17.67
C LEU A 330 19.11 9.63 18.63
N VAL A 331 19.99 10.59 18.43
CA VAL A 331 21.09 10.88 19.35
C VAL A 331 20.90 12.27 19.94
N GLU A 332 20.68 12.30 21.24
CA GLU A 332 20.56 13.51 22.04
C GLU A 332 21.84 13.71 22.83
N THR A 333 22.55 14.81 22.55
CA THR A 333 23.77 15.20 23.31
C THR A 333 23.41 16.42 24.16
N SER A 334 23.60 16.35 25.46
CA SER A 334 23.39 17.46 26.37
C SER A 334 24.67 17.79 27.11
N ASP A 335 25.19 18.99 26.87
CA ASP A 335 26.48 19.43 27.42
C ASP A 335 26.37 20.00 28.84
N THR A 336 25.19 20.50 29.23
CA THR A 336 25.06 21.20 30.52
C THR A 336 23.65 21.06 31.08
N ARG A 337 23.54 20.76 32.35
CA ARG A 337 22.26 20.81 33.09
C ARG A 337 22.38 21.86 34.18
N ARG A 338 21.43 22.78 34.23
CA ARG A 338 21.23 23.75 35.31
C ARG A 338 20.12 23.28 36.23
N PHE A 339 20.37 23.23 37.52
CA PHE A 339 19.39 22.91 38.54
C PHE A 339 19.19 24.11 39.44
N GLN A 340 17.99 24.64 39.50
CA GLN A 340 17.61 25.63 40.50
C GLN A 340 17.08 24.91 41.75
N TYR A 341 17.69 25.18 42.90
CA TYR A 341 17.18 24.67 44.17
C TYR A 341 16.55 25.82 44.97
N PRO A 342 15.22 25.87 45.05
CA PRO A 342 14.55 26.82 45.93
C PRO A 342 14.88 26.47 47.39
N ASN A 343 15.51 27.37 48.14
CA ASN A 343 15.69 27.34 49.59
C ASN A 343 16.98 26.70 50.16
N PHE A 344 18.11 26.77 49.51
CA PHE A 344 19.40 26.45 50.15
C PHE A 344 20.36 27.65 50.11
N GLY A 345 20.19 28.62 51.05
CA GLY A 345 21.16 29.69 51.27
C GLY A 345 21.55 30.47 50.01
N ASP A 346 22.80 30.93 49.95
CA ASP A 346 23.33 31.78 48.84
C ASP A 346 23.68 30.99 47.55
N ILE A 347 23.23 29.73 47.38
CA ILE A 347 23.44 28.92 46.16
C ILE A 347 22.09 28.77 45.46
N ASP A 348 21.79 29.69 44.58
CA ASP A 348 20.53 29.65 43.83
C ASP A 348 20.56 28.74 42.59
N GLU A 349 21.76 28.39 42.10
CA GLU A 349 21.96 27.63 40.87
C GLU A 349 23.18 26.75 40.93
N ILE A 350 23.04 25.47 40.58
CA ILE A 350 24.17 24.54 40.40
C ILE A 350 24.19 24.17 38.90
N GLU A 351 25.29 24.54 38.26
CA GLU A 351 25.60 24.13 36.90
C GLU A 351 26.47 22.87 36.94
N ILE A 352 25.91 21.75 36.44
CA ILE A 352 26.65 20.51 36.24
C ILE A 352 27.00 20.43 34.75
N ARG A 353 28.31 20.52 34.45
CA ARG A 353 28.82 20.32 33.09
C ARG A 353 29.18 18.86 32.90
N GLY A 354 28.67 18.28 31.85
CA GLY A 354 28.97 16.91 31.43
C GLY A 354 28.29 16.56 30.13
N ASP A 355 29.00 15.89 29.26
CA ASP A 355 28.42 15.35 28.03
C ASP A 355 27.55 14.14 28.38
N LEU A 356 26.28 14.24 28.11
CA LEU A 356 25.36 13.13 28.24
C LEU A 356 24.76 12.78 26.88
N ASP A 357 25.22 11.68 26.32
CA ASP A 357 24.63 11.14 25.09
C ASP A 357 23.50 10.15 25.44
N ARG A 358 22.29 10.45 24.96
CA ARG A 358 21.19 9.51 24.97
C ARG A 358 20.96 9.01 23.55
N ILE A 359 21.09 7.72 23.34
CA ILE A 359 20.87 7.09 22.04
C ILE A 359 19.58 6.28 22.12
N SER A 360 18.60 6.67 21.33
CA SER A 360 17.34 5.95 21.22
C SER A 360 17.21 5.36 19.81
N ARG A 361 16.92 4.05 19.72
CA ARG A 361 16.70 3.34 18.46
C ARG A 361 15.41 2.53 18.54
N TRP A 362 14.57 2.68 17.56
CA TRP A 362 13.34 1.87 17.45
C TRP A 362 13.07 1.54 16.01
N GLY A 363 12.39 0.41 15.81
CA GLY A 363 12.13 -0.01 14.45
C GLY A 363 11.28 -1.26 14.33
N ASN A 364 10.99 -1.62 13.09
CA ASN A 364 10.24 -2.80 12.72
C ASN A 364 11.08 -3.68 11.79
N ASN A 365 11.02 -4.99 12.03
CA ASN A 365 11.54 -6.00 11.11
C ASN A 365 10.45 -7.01 10.80
N GLY A 366 10.41 -7.49 9.58
CA GLY A 366 9.42 -8.49 9.21
C GLY A 366 9.75 -9.28 7.95
N TYR A 367 9.18 -10.47 7.91
CA TYR A 367 9.24 -11.39 6.79
C TYR A 367 7.86 -11.93 6.49
N SER A 368 7.56 -12.14 5.23
CA SER A 368 6.30 -12.73 4.80
C SER A 368 6.54 -13.69 3.65
N PHE A 369 5.91 -14.85 3.75
CA PHE A 369 5.78 -15.81 2.66
C PHE A 369 4.31 -15.89 2.25
N LYS A 370 4.04 -15.69 0.98
CA LYS A 370 2.69 -15.82 0.42
C LYS A 370 2.72 -16.75 -0.78
N TRP A 371 1.78 -17.69 -0.81
CA TRP A 371 1.49 -18.51 -1.96
C TRP A 371 0.02 -18.40 -2.31
N SER A 372 -0.28 -17.96 -3.52
CA SER A 372 -1.63 -17.85 -4.06
C SER A 372 -1.75 -18.69 -5.32
N ARG A 373 -2.85 -19.45 -5.43
CA ARG A 373 -3.13 -20.32 -6.56
C ARG A 373 -4.59 -20.29 -6.95
N GLN A 374 -4.83 -20.15 -8.26
CA GLN A 374 -6.11 -20.41 -8.89
C GLN A 374 -6.15 -21.85 -9.35
N TRP A 375 -6.97 -22.69 -8.73
CA TRP A 375 -7.09 -24.12 -9.06
C TRP A 375 -8.01 -24.38 -10.23
N ASN A 376 -9.09 -23.59 -10.30
CA ASN A 376 -10.10 -23.63 -11.37
C ASN A 376 -10.92 -22.32 -11.30
N PRO A 377 -11.84 -22.05 -12.24
CA PRO A 377 -12.62 -20.80 -12.25
C PRO A 377 -13.42 -20.49 -10.96
N LYS A 378 -13.65 -21.49 -10.11
CA LYS A 378 -14.46 -21.34 -8.89
C LYS A 378 -13.65 -21.43 -7.60
N PHE A 379 -12.40 -21.90 -7.65
CA PHE A 379 -11.60 -22.16 -6.44
C PHE A 379 -10.25 -21.48 -6.49
N PHE A 380 -10.09 -20.51 -5.62
CA PHE A 380 -8.85 -19.78 -5.34
C PHE A 380 -8.40 -20.04 -3.91
N ASN A 381 -7.09 -20.16 -3.69
CA ASN A 381 -6.48 -20.31 -2.37
C ASN A 381 -5.32 -19.33 -2.21
N SER A 382 -5.21 -18.73 -1.04
CA SER A 382 -4.09 -17.88 -0.64
C SER A 382 -3.64 -18.29 0.76
N LEU A 383 -2.35 -18.61 0.88
CA LEU A 383 -1.68 -18.88 2.15
C LEU A 383 -0.69 -17.75 2.40
N ASN A 384 -0.79 -17.12 3.56
CA ASN A 384 0.15 -16.10 4.01
C ASN A 384 0.67 -16.47 5.40
N VAL A 385 2.00 -16.49 5.54
CA VAL A 385 2.69 -16.70 6.82
C VAL A 385 3.66 -15.54 7.01
N SER A 386 3.56 -14.82 8.11
CA SER A 386 4.39 -13.66 8.38
C SER A 386 4.97 -13.70 9.79
N TYR A 387 6.14 -13.10 9.94
CA TYR A 387 6.79 -12.79 11.21
C TYR A 387 7.03 -11.30 11.28
N SER A 388 6.76 -10.70 12.45
CA SER A 388 6.93 -9.28 12.68
C SER A 388 7.53 -9.03 14.05
N GLN A 389 8.49 -8.13 14.11
CA GLN A 389 9.15 -7.72 15.33
C GLN A 389 9.22 -6.20 15.39
N TYR A 390 8.87 -5.65 16.54
CA TYR A 390 9.15 -4.27 16.93
C TYR A 390 10.21 -4.28 18.03
N TYR A 391 11.14 -3.35 17.99
CA TYR A 391 12.14 -3.15 19.04
C TYR A 391 12.27 -1.67 19.37
N ASN A 392 12.67 -1.39 20.60
CA ASN A 392 12.99 -0.07 21.11
C ASN A 392 14.12 -0.22 22.13
N TYR A 393 15.21 0.47 21.89
CA TYR A 393 16.40 0.53 22.74
C TYR A 393 16.65 1.97 23.14
N GLN A 394 16.94 2.17 24.42
CA GLN A 394 17.33 3.45 25.02
C GLN A 394 18.61 3.29 25.84
#